data_6579a6392017330e0395ea09c7d67905
#
_entry.id   6579a6392017330e0395ea09c7d67905
#
_cell.length_a   1.000
_cell.length_b   1.000
_cell.length_c   1.000
_cell.angle_alpha   90.00
_cell.angle_beta   90.00
_cell.angle_gamma   90.00
#
_symmetry.space_group_name_H-M   'P 1'
#
loop_
_entity.id
_entity.type
_entity.pdbx_description
1 polymer ?
#
loop_
_entity_poly.entity_id
_entity_poly.type
_entity_poly.pdbx_seq_one_letter_code
_entity_poly.pdbx_strand_id
1 'polypeptide(L)'
;MNSNMKHISAILLSLAALTAVSCGEKDNPTSGGNGGGGGSTRKTYLPDWEDGYMDIHHIATGKGDCVFVVMPDGTTMLQDAGDVGDAYGSADCDRLPDRSKTVGEWIADYINHFSAKLPSPGVVDYAWITHFHSDHVGCTTLGVKGDNGYYLSGLTMVGEKVQIKKLVDRAYPSYDFPSTKKIEQEFPLFQDYKMFTNYQIGKGMKAEKFVIGSKTQFALVHDAGKYPEFEIRNLCANGEIWTGRGTATKKMYSGDTQKFDENMNSCAIKMTYGKFSYFNGGDLPGKNLSQYESTERNFEIQVSELAGPVTALTPDHHGWKESTTAEFLKNMKPEVIAVMSNHIEHPHSSTMANMTSDMVWPGERDIYVTSDGPKRHLGNAFSSFKGVGHIVIRVYKGGTAYQVYVLDAKEKDYPVSYMSKIKYLEK
;
A
#
# COMPACT_ATOMS: atom_id res chain seq x y z
N MET A 1 37.87 41.92 -26.50
CA MET A 1 38.02 43.02 -25.54
C MET A 1 37.37 42.55 -24.27
N ASN A 2 38.12 41.96 -23.39
CA ASN A 2 38.77 42.50 -22.19
C ASN A 2 37.71 43.06 -21.24
N SER A 3 37.63 42.75 -19.98
CA SER A 3 38.58 42.21 -18.98
C SER A 3 37.84 41.97 -17.68
N ASN A 4 38.09 40.88 -17.04
CA ASN A 4 38.81 40.79 -15.75
C ASN A 4 38.12 41.42 -14.53
N MET A 5 37.87 40.58 -13.54
CA MET A 5 38.74 40.15 -12.40
C MET A 5 38.26 40.85 -11.11
N LYS A 6 38.22 40.28 -10.01
CA LYS A 6 38.89 39.45 -9.05
C LYS A 6 38.40 39.72 -7.62
N HIS A 7 38.35 38.69 -6.84
CA HIS A 7 38.73 38.53 -5.42
C HIS A 7 38.18 39.53 -4.37
N ILE A 8 37.79 39.05 -3.20
CA ILE A 8 38.67 38.76 -2.06
C ILE A 8 37.88 38.07 -0.93
N SER A 9 38.54 37.09 -0.36
CA SER A 9 38.21 36.38 0.89
C SER A 9 38.39 37.30 2.10
N ALA A 10 37.72 37.04 3.19
CA ALA A 10 38.24 37.23 4.53
C ALA A 10 37.54 36.36 5.58
N ILE A 11 38.27 35.52 6.16
CA ILE A 11 38.22 34.78 7.38
C ILE A 11 38.03 35.72 8.59
N LEU A 12 37.22 35.29 9.57
CA LEU A 12 37.56 35.58 10.98
C LEU A 12 36.98 34.50 11.91
N LEU A 13 37.89 33.74 12.47
CA LEU A 13 37.72 32.96 13.68
C LEU A 13 37.51 33.88 14.90
N SER A 14 36.69 33.46 15.84
CA SER A 14 36.96 33.76 17.25
C SER A 14 36.44 32.63 18.16
N LEU A 15 37.38 32.03 18.80
CA LEU A 15 37.30 31.15 19.97
C LEU A 15 36.95 31.95 21.20
N ALA A 16 36.13 31.47 22.09
CA ALA A 16 36.32 31.65 23.53
C ALA A 16 35.63 30.54 24.30
N ALA A 17 36.39 30.03 25.19
CA ALA A 17 36.19 28.86 26.03
C ALA A 17 35.86 29.27 27.48
N LEU A 18 35.50 28.25 28.28
CA LEU A 18 35.58 28.10 29.75
C LEU A 18 34.50 28.87 30.57
N THR A 19 33.86 28.22 31.53
CA THR A 19 34.40 27.60 32.75
C THR A 19 33.40 26.69 33.43
N ALA A 20 33.90 25.62 33.98
CA ALA A 20 33.27 24.71 34.94
C ALA A 20 33.40 25.20 36.40
N VAL A 21 32.49 24.80 37.25
CA VAL A 21 32.69 24.60 38.73
C VAL A 21 31.51 23.74 39.19
N SER A 22 31.59 22.54 39.60
CA SER A 22 32.17 21.75 40.68
C SER A 22 31.43 21.83 42.03
N CYS A 23 31.22 20.63 42.52
CA CYS A 23 31.18 20.13 43.90
C CYS A 23 29.86 19.83 44.61
N GLY A 24 29.78 18.58 45.03
CA GLY A 24 29.13 18.10 46.22
C GLY A 24 29.01 16.57 46.29
N GLU A 25 30.06 15.89 46.79
CA GLU A 25 30.11 14.53 47.33
C GLU A 25 29.03 14.27 48.42
N LYS A 26 28.59 13.06 48.73
CA LYS A 26 29.07 11.69 49.09
C LYS A 26 27.82 10.86 49.37
N ASP A 27 27.73 9.60 49.20
CA ASP A 27 28.38 8.45 49.78
C ASP A 27 28.04 7.15 49.04
N ASN A 28 29.05 6.31 48.94
CA ASN A 28 28.98 4.91 48.53
C ASN A 28 28.84 4.02 49.77
N PRO A 29 28.28 2.82 49.68
CA PRO A 29 29.14 1.66 49.82
C PRO A 29 28.90 0.51 48.82
N THR A 30 30.02 0.04 48.38
CA THR A 30 30.44 -1.23 47.77
C THR A 30 29.59 -2.47 48.06
N SER A 31 29.27 -3.27 47.02
CA SER A 31 29.87 -4.62 46.89
C SER A 31 29.45 -5.30 45.55
N GLY A 32 30.39 -6.05 45.00
CA GLY A 32 30.49 -6.62 43.71
C GLY A 32 29.42 -7.61 43.27
N GLY A 33 29.43 -7.81 41.96
CA GLY A 33 28.66 -8.81 41.25
C GLY A 33 28.77 -8.62 39.76
N ASN A 34 29.81 -9.25 39.17
CA ASN A 34 30.00 -9.40 37.76
C ASN A 34 28.84 -10.22 37.18
N GLY A 35 28.10 -9.68 36.22
CA GLY A 35 27.03 -10.37 35.54
C GLY A 35 26.65 -9.60 34.29
N GLY A 36 27.36 -9.83 33.17
CA GLY A 36 26.94 -9.40 31.86
C GLY A 36 25.61 -10.07 31.46
N GLY A 37 24.51 -9.40 31.74
CA GLY A 37 23.18 -9.76 31.26
C GLY A 37 22.86 -8.90 30.04
N GLY A 38 23.13 -9.38 28.84
CA GLY A 38 22.46 -8.88 27.64
C GLY A 38 20.96 -9.06 27.84
N GLY A 39 20.26 -7.97 28.18
CA GLY A 39 18.80 -7.99 28.26
C GLY A 39 18.25 -8.26 26.86
N SER A 40 17.90 -9.50 26.54
CA SER A 40 17.06 -9.86 25.44
C SER A 40 15.75 -9.14 25.64
N THR A 41 15.55 -8.02 24.96
CA THR A 41 14.23 -7.37 24.89
C THR A 41 13.27 -8.39 24.27
N ARG A 42 12.31 -8.88 25.05
CA ARG A 42 11.33 -9.87 24.62
C ARG A 42 10.57 -9.29 23.42
N LYS A 43 10.68 -9.91 22.23
CA LYS A 43 9.91 -9.53 21.05
C LYS A 43 8.41 -9.59 21.37
N THR A 44 7.68 -8.57 20.92
CA THR A 44 6.20 -8.53 20.96
C THR A 44 5.69 -8.82 19.55
N TYR A 45 4.59 -9.55 19.46
CA TYR A 45 4.00 -9.93 18.18
C TYR A 45 2.57 -9.41 18.05
N LEU A 46 2.09 -9.26 16.82
CA LEU A 46 0.68 -8.99 16.57
C LEU A 46 -0.16 -10.11 17.21
N PRO A 47 -1.14 -9.80 18.08
CA PRO A 47 -2.05 -10.82 18.59
C PRO A 47 -2.78 -11.53 17.44
N ASP A 48 -3.12 -12.81 17.65
CA ASP A 48 -3.89 -13.57 16.67
C ASP A 48 -5.16 -12.81 16.26
N TRP A 49 -5.58 -13.01 15.02
CA TRP A 49 -6.88 -12.54 14.57
C TRP A 49 -8.00 -13.26 15.34
N GLU A 50 -9.04 -12.53 15.66
CA GLU A 50 -10.24 -13.05 16.30
C GLU A 50 -11.47 -12.79 15.43
N ASP A 51 -12.42 -13.71 15.42
CA ASP A 51 -13.71 -13.57 14.77
C ASP A 51 -14.40 -12.24 15.11
N GLY A 52 -14.72 -11.46 14.09
CA GLY A 52 -15.21 -10.10 14.17
C GLY A 52 -14.15 -9.00 14.11
N TYR A 53 -12.86 -9.33 14.12
CA TYR A 53 -11.81 -8.35 13.79
C TYR A 53 -11.62 -8.27 12.27
N MET A 54 -11.23 -7.11 11.78
CA MET A 54 -10.74 -6.94 10.41
C MET A 54 -9.31 -6.46 10.46
N ASP A 55 -8.41 -7.15 9.79
CA ASP A 55 -7.02 -6.73 9.67
C ASP A 55 -6.70 -6.34 8.22
N ILE A 56 -6.10 -5.17 8.04
CA ILE A 56 -5.62 -4.68 6.74
C ILE A 56 -4.10 -4.59 6.82
N HIS A 57 -3.41 -5.51 6.16
CA HIS A 57 -1.97 -5.62 6.16
C HIS A 57 -1.38 -5.03 4.89
N HIS A 58 -0.69 -3.90 4.98
CA HIS A 58 0.14 -3.37 3.90
C HIS A 58 1.51 -4.04 3.98
N ILE A 59 1.79 -4.94 3.06
CA ILE A 59 2.99 -5.79 3.12
C ILE A 59 4.19 -5.03 2.56
N ALA A 60 5.20 -4.85 3.39
CA ALA A 60 6.45 -4.19 3.02
C ALA A 60 7.34 -5.14 2.20
N THR A 61 7.30 -5.03 0.89
CA THR A 61 8.16 -5.79 -0.02
C THR A 61 9.36 -4.98 -0.52
N GLY A 62 9.21 -3.65 -0.52
CA GLY A 62 10.15 -2.71 -1.15
C GLY A 62 10.13 -2.76 -2.68
N LYS A 63 9.25 -3.55 -3.31
CA LYS A 63 9.24 -3.79 -4.76
C LYS A 63 7.86 -3.67 -5.42
N GLY A 64 6.87 -3.23 -4.70
CA GLY A 64 5.52 -3.02 -5.23
C GLY A 64 4.46 -3.05 -4.16
N ASP A 65 3.23 -2.79 -4.55
CA ASP A 65 2.07 -2.80 -3.70
C ASP A 65 1.57 -4.21 -3.44
N CYS A 66 1.18 -4.44 -2.19
CA CYS A 66 0.56 -5.68 -1.76
C CYS A 66 -0.22 -5.44 -0.47
N VAL A 67 -1.54 -5.59 -0.51
CA VAL A 67 -2.40 -5.47 0.68
C VAL A 67 -3.12 -6.79 0.91
N PHE A 68 -2.91 -7.39 2.08
CA PHE A 68 -3.63 -8.58 2.51
C PHE A 68 -4.67 -8.22 3.56
N VAL A 69 -5.93 -8.57 3.32
CA VAL A 69 -7.03 -8.25 4.22
C VAL A 69 -7.62 -9.53 4.78
N VAL A 70 -7.80 -9.58 6.09
CA VAL A 70 -8.62 -10.57 6.79
C VAL A 70 -9.90 -9.86 7.21
N MET A 71 -11.02 -10.24 6.61
CA MET A 71 -12.34 -9.66 6.86
C MET A 71 -12.97 -10.22 8.15
N PRO A 72 -14.08 -9.62 8.65
CA PRO A 72 -14.62 -9.95 9.98
C PRO A 72 -14.99 -11.42 10.22
N ASP A 73 -15.29 -12.19 9.18
CA ASP A 73 -15.61 -13.63 9.28
C ASP A 73 -14.42 -14.54 8.92
N GLY A 74 -13.23 -13.96 8.71
CA GLY A 74 -12.04 -14.67 8.28
C GLY A 74 -11.92 -14.86 6.77
N THR A 75 -12.82 -14.29 5.95
CA THR A 75 -12.65 -14.19 4.50
C THR A 75 -11.39 -13.38 4.18
N THR A 76 -10.61 -13.84 3.21
CA THR A 76 -9.32 -13.25 2.86
C THR A 76 -9.35 -12.56 1.50
N MET A 77 -8.66 -11.42 1.39
CA MET A 77 -8.45 -10.72 0.12
C MET A 77 -6.99 -10.29 -0.02
N LEU A 78 -6.42 -10.54 -1.19
CA LEU A 78 -5.14 -10.00 -1.60
C LEU A 78 -5.38 -8.95 -2.68
N GLN A 79 -4.99 -7.72 -2.42
CA GLN A 79 -4.97 -6.66 -3.41
C GLN A 79 -3.54 -6.49 -3.89
N ASP A 80 -3.35 -6.64 -5.18
CA ASP A 80 -2.06 -6.56 -5.83
C ASP A 80 -1.00 -7.52 -5.25
N ALA A 81 0.06 -7.74 -5.98
CA ALA A 81 1.26 -8.42 -5.56
C ALA A 81 2.39 -7.98 -6.50
N GLY A 82 2.82 -6.74 -6.33
CA GLY A 82 3.77 -6.08 -7.20
C GLY A 82 5.20 -6.58 -7.04
N ASP A 83 5.95 -6.57 -8.14
CA ASP A 83 7.38 -6.84 -8.16
C ASP A 83 8.03 -6.19 -9.39
N VAL A 84 8.66 -5.04 -9.20
CA VAL A 84 9.40 -4.33 -10.27
C VAL A 84 10.79 -4.94 -10.53
N GLY A 85 11.19 -5.94 -9.75
CA GLY A 85 12.57 -6.43 -9.78
C GLY A 85 13.56 -5.38 -9.31
N ASP A 86 14.70 -5.30 -9.97
CA ASP A 86 15.73 -4.29 -9.70
C ASP A 86 15.83 -3.28 -10.88
N ALA A 87 14.67 -2.91 -11.48
CA ALA A 87 14.61 -2.16 -12.73
C ALA A 87 15.12 -0.71 -12.62
N TYR A 88 14.90 -0.06 -11.47
CA TYR A 88 15.28 1.35 -11.24
C TYR A 88 16.64 1.51 -10.57
N GLY A 89 17.32 0.42 -10.22
CA GLY A 89 18.67 0.44 -9.67
C GLY A 89 18.75 1.20 -8.35
N SER A 90 19.51 2.31 -8.31
CA SER A 90 19.73 3.08 -7.07
C SER A 90 18.51 3.87 -6.59
N ALA A 91 17.48 4.02 -7.42
CA ALA A 91 16.23 4.67 -7.05
C ALA A 91 15.23 3.72 -6.41
N ASP A 92 15.45 2.40 -6.51
CA ASP A 92 14.59 1.40 -5.86
C ASP A 92 14.72 1.43 -4.34
N CYS A 93 13.66 1.03 -3.66
CA CYS A 93 13.75 0.55 -2.29
C CYS A 93 14.41 -0.83 -2.25
N ASP A 94 15.02 -1.17 -1.12
CA ASP A 94 15.57 -2.51 -0.93
C ASP A 94 14.47 -3.56 -0.82
N ARG A 95 14.73 -4.77 -1.37
CA ARG A 95 13.84 -5.90 -1.20
C ARG A 95 13.82 -6.33 0.28
N LEU A 96 12.63 -6.53 0.81
CA LEU A 96 12.38 -6.92 2.20
C LEU A 96 11.81 -8.34 2.30
N PRO A 97 12.19 -9.10 3.34
CA PRO A 97 13.22 -8.80 4.34
C PRO A 97 14.64 -8.85 3.78
N ASP A 98 14.89 -9.64 2.75
CA ASP A 98 16.19 -9.82 2.08
C ASP A 98 16.03 -10.40 0.66
N ARG A 99 17.16 -10.69 0.00
CA ARG A 99 17.19 -11.23 -1.38
C ARG A 99 17.26 -12.76 -1.44
N SER A 100 17.02 -13.49 -0.34
CA SER A 100 17.07 -14.96 -0.30
C SER A 100 15.89 -15.65 -0.99
N LYS A 101 14.78 -14.91 -1.19
CA LYS A 101 13.58 -15.34 -1.92
C LYS A 101 13.14 -14.26 -2.90
N THR A 102 12.29 -14.64 -3.85
CA THR A 102 11.57 -13.69 -4.69
C THR A 102 10.54 -12.91 -3.86
N VAL A 103 10.07 -11.76 -4.37
CA VAL A 103 9.05 -10.95 -3.71
C VAL A 103 7.76 -11.75 -3.52
N GLY A 104 7.30 -12.47 -4.55
CA GLY A 104 6.09 -13.29 -4.45
C GLY A 104 6.21 -14.44 -3.45
N GLU A 105 7.41 -15.01 -3.25
CA GLU A 105 7.62 -16.02 -2.19
C GLU A 105 7.55 -15.39 -0.79
N TRP A 106 8.08 -14.18 -0.59
CA TRP A 106 7.94 -13.46 0.68
C TRP A 106 6.50 -13.07 0.98
N ILE A 107 5.72 -12.64 -0.05
CA ILE A 107 4.29 -12.39 0.09
C ILE A 107 3.56 -13.68 0.49
N ALA A 108 3.85 -14.80 -0.15
CA ALA A 108 3.24 -16.08 0.16
C ALA A 108 3.56 -16.55 1.59
N ASP A 109 4.80 -16.39 2.05
CA ASP A 109 5.19 -16.71 3.44
C ASP A 109 4.40 -15.84 4.43
N TYR A 110 4.26 -14.54 4.15
CA TYR A 110 3.49 -13.61 4.97
C TYR A 110 2.01 -14.02 5.07
N ILE A 111 1.39 -14.31 3.93
CA ILE A 111 -0.01 -14.79 3.87
C ILE A 111 -0.15 -16.08 4.68
N ASN A 112 0.73 -17.07 4.48
CA ASN A 112 0.69 -18.34 5.20
C ASN A 112 0.86 -18.14 6.72
N HIS A 113 1.73 -17.20 7.14
CA HIS A 113 1.92 -16.90 8.56
C HIS A 113 0.64 -16.35 9.20
N PHE A 114 0.06 -15.30 8.62
CA PHE A 114 -1.09 -14.62 9.20
C PHE A 114 -2.43 -15.32 8.94
N SER A 115 -2.50 -16.22 7.97
CA SER A 115 -3.70 -17.05 7.73
C SER A 115 -3.70 -18.38 8.48
N ALA A 116 -2.62 -18.75 9.16
CA ALA A 116 -2.45 -20.08 9.76
C ALA A 116 -3.57 -20.50 10.74
N LYS A 117 -4.23 -19.52 11.38
CA LYS A 117 -5.30 -19.73 12.35
C LYS A 117 -6.68 -19.29 11.85
N LEU A 118 -6.80 -18.92 10.58
CA LEU A 118 -8.07 -18.55 9.95
C LEU A 118 -8.89 -19.78 9.58
N PRO A 119 -10.19 -19.63 9.26
CA PRO A 119 -11.06 -20.71 8.81
C PRO A 119 -10.51 -21.49 7.60
N SER A 120 -9.76 -20.81 6.72
CA SER A 120 -9.13 -21.38 5.54
C SER A 120 -7.64 -21.05 5.48
N PRO A 121 -6.76 -21.75 6.21
CA PRO A 121 -5.32 -21.48 6.20
C PRO A 121 -4.71 -21.64 4.81
N GLY A 122 -3.83 -20.71 4.42
CA GLY A 122 -3.13 -20.74 3.13
C GLY A 122 -4.04 -20.53 1.91
N VAL A 123 -5.23 -19.99 2.10
CA VAL A 123 -6.20 -19.68 1.05
C VAL A 123 -6.38 -18.16 0.96
N VAL A 124 -6.45 -17.66 -0.27
CA VAL A 124 -6.88 -16.31 -0.62
C VAL A 124 -8.22 -16.43 -1.34
N ASP A 125 -9.31 -16.01 -0.68
CA ASP A 125 -10.66 -16.10 -1.25
C ASP A 125 -10.81 -15.19 -2.48
N TYR A 126 -10.20 -14.00 -2.43
CA TYR A 126 -10.19 -13.02 -3.50
C TYR A 126 -8.78 -12.49 -3.75
N ALA A 127 -8.23 -12.67 -4.94
CA ALA A 127 -7.14 -11.84 -5.44
C ALA A 127 -7.74 -10.75 -6.33
N TRP A 128 -7.34 -9.50 -6.11
CA TRP A 128 -7.83 -8.36 -6.86
C TRP A 128 -6.67 -7.51 -7.33
N ILE A 129 -6.63 -7.22 -8.64
CA ILE A 129 -5.60 -6.40 -9.27
C ILE A 129 -6.19 -5.04 -9.60
N THR A 130 -5.54 -3.99 -9.09
CA THR A 130 -5.98 -2.61 -9.33
C THR A 130 -5.78 -2.21 -10.78
N HIS A 131 -4.59 -2.45 -11.33
CA HIS A 131 -4.22 -2.20 -12.72
C HIS A 131 -2.96 -2.99 -13.11
N PHE A 132 -2.53 -2.91 -14.38
CA PHE A 132 -1.51 -3.81 -14.93
C PHE A 132 -0.11 -3.18 -15.01
N HIS A 133 0.36 -2.51 -13.96
CA HIS A 133 1.78 -2.18 -13.84
C HIS A 133 2.56 -3.24 -13.06
N SER A 134 3.86 -3.29 -13.27
CA SER A 134 4.72 -4.31 -12.67
C SER A 134 4.77 -4.23 -11.14
N ASP A 135 4.68 -3.04 -10.58
CA ASP A 135 4.63 -2.81 -9.13
C ASP A 135 3.26 -3.13 -8.49
N HIS A 136 2.31 -3.62 -9.29
CA HIS A 136 1.01 -4.14 -8.84
C HIS A 136 0.80 -5.62 -9.18
N VAL A 137 1.42 -6.14 -10.24
CA VAL A 137 1.20 -7.52 -10.69
C VAL A 137 2.47 -8.35 -10.75
N GLY A 138 3.60 -7.73 -11.05
CA GLY A 138 4.89 -8.37 -11.27
C GLY A 138 5.45 -8.11 -12.66
N CYS A 139 6.68 -8.55 -12.92
CA CYS A 139 7.38 -8.33 -14.18
C CYS A 139 8.17 -9.57 -14.64
N THR A 140 8.53 -9.63 -15.95
CA THR A 140 9.30 -10.74 -16.53
C THR A 140 10.81 -10.65 -16.30
N THR A 141 11.34 -9.52 -15.82
CA THR A 141 12.78 -9.28 -15.71
C THR A 141 13.48 -10.18 -14.68
N LEU A 142 12.72 -10.87 -13.83
CA LEU A 142 13.25 -11.79 -12.82
C LEU A 142 13.62 -13.17 -13.37
N GLY A 143 13.23 -13.49 -14.60
CA GLY A 143 13.69 -14.65 -15.35
C GLY A 143 13.35 -16.03 -14.77
N VAL A 144 12.47 -16.12 -13.77
CA VAL A 144 12.04 -17.40 -13.18
C VAL A 144 10.89 -17.96 -13.98
N LYS A 145 11.16 -18.97 -14.82
CA LYS A 145 10.11 -19.68 -15.53
C LYS A 145 9.62 -20.85 -14.67
N GLY A 146 8.31 -20.87 -14.40
CA GLY A 146 7.68 -21.96 -13.65
C GLY A 146 7.52 -23.24 -14.48
N ASP A 147 7.29 -24.35 -13.80
CA ASP A 147 7.08 -25.67 -14.43
C ASP A 147 5.84 -25.68 -15.34
N ASN A 148 4.89 -24.78 -15.10
CA ASN A 148 3.64 -24.62 -15.86
C ASN A 148 3.81 -23.77 -17.14
N GLY A 149 5.04 -23.36 -17.47
CA GLY A 149 5.40 -22.75 -18.75
C GLY A 149 5.30 -21.23 -18.82
N TYR A 150 4.89 -20.55 -17.73
CA TYR A 150 4.85 -19.10 -17.60
C TYR A 150 5.87 -18.57 -16.60
N TYR A 151 6.21 -17.28 -16.72
CA TYR A 151 7.14 -16.63 -15.78
C TYR A 151 6.45 -16.35 -14.46
N LEU A 152 7.23 -16.55 -13.38
CA LEU A 152 6.82 -16.36 -11.99
C LEU A 152 7.39 -15.05 -11.46
N SER A 153 6.50 -14.12 -11.12
CA SER A 153 6.82 -12.84 -10.50
C SER A 153 5.55 -12.29 -9.83
N GLY A 154 5.68 -11.62 -8.72
CA GLY A 154 4.53 -11.01 -8.07
C GLY A 154 3.36 -12.00 -7.90
N LEU A 155 2.20 -11.65 -8.47
CA LEU A 155 0.98 -12.45 -8.36
C LEU A 155 1.12 -13.89 -8.88
N THR A 156 1.82 -14.10 -10.00
CA THR A 156 1.96 -15.45 -10.57
C THR A 156 2.77 -16.36 -9.65
N MET A 157 3.78 -15.81 -8.95
CA MET A 157 4.53 -16.53 -7.94
C MET A 157 3.68 -16.81 -6.69
N VAL A 158 2.91 -15.84 -6.22
CA VAL A 158 2.00 -16.01 -5.07
C VAL A 158 1.01 -17.13 -5.35
N GLY A 159 0.38 -17.14 -6.54
CA GLY A 159 -0.62 -18.17 -6.91
C GLY A 159 -0.07 -19.58 -7.10
N GLU A 160 1.27 -19.76 -7.23
CA GLU A 160 1.90 -21.08 -7.17
C GLU A 160 2.11 -21.58 -5.73
N LYS A 161 2.11 -20.69 -4.76
CA LYS A 161 2.39 -21.00 -3.34
C LYS A 161 1.16 -20.97 -2.45
N VAL A 162 0.15 -20.18 -2.85
CA VAL A 162 -1.09 -19.95 -2.08
C VAL A 162 -2.29 -20.20 -3.00
N GLN A 163 -3.32 -20.88 -2.49
CA GLN A 163 -4.52 -21.13 -3.28
C GLN A 163 -5.36 -19.86 -3.43
N ILE A 164 -5.57 -19.41 -4.67
CA ILE A 164 -6.48 -18.31 -4.98
C ILE A 164 -7.83 -18.90 -5.44
N LYS A 165 -8.94 -18.48 -4.80
CA LYS A 165 -10.29 -18.96 -5.16
C LYS A 165 -10.92 -18.14 -6.28
N LYS A 166 -10.75 -16.82 -6.23
CA LYS A 166 -11.28 -15.90 -7.24
C LYS A 166 -10.27 -14.80 -7.55
N LEU A 167 -9.99 -14.62 -8.84
CA LEU A 167 -9.20 -13.50 -9.35
C LEU A 167 -10.14 -12.46 -9.97
N VAL A 168 -9.95 -11.19 -9.62
CA VAL A 168 -10.70 -10.06 -10.19
C VAL A 168 -9.71 -9.06 -10.76
N ASP A 169 -9.87 -8.69 -12.02
CA ASP A 169 -9.12 -7.63 -12.66
C ASP A 169 -10.02 -6.71 -13.49
N ARG A 170 -9.47 -5.62 -13.99
CA ARG A 170 -10.19 -4.60 -14.74
C ARG A 170 -10.66 -5.02 -16.14
N ALA A 171 -10.15 -6.10 -16.71
CA ALA A 171 -10.25 -6.37 -18.14
C ALA A 171 -10.62 -7.81 -18.53
N TYR A 172 -10.69 -8.77 -17.59
CA TYR A 172 -11.09 -10.14 -17.87
C TYR A 172 -12.50 -10.21 -18.51
N PRO A 173 -12.77 -11.09 -19.47
CA PRO A 173 -11.84 -12.01 -20.16
C PRO A 173 -11.26 -11.42 -21.44
N SER A 174 -11.75 -10.28 -21.92
CA SER A 174 -11.46 -9.78 -23.26
C SER A 174 -10.10 -9.07 -23.36
N TYR A 175 -9.68 -8.36 -22.33
CA TYR A 175 -8.44 -7.57 -22.30
C TYR A 175 -8.29 -6.62 -23.49
N ASP A 176 -9.38 -5.97 -23.88
CA ASP A 176 -9.48 -5.16 -25.09
C ASP A 176 -9.63 -3.64 -24.83
N PHE A 177 -9.57 -3.22 -23.56
CA PHE A 177 -9.67 -1.81 -23.19
C PHE A 177 -8.37 -1.27 -22.55
N PRO A 178 -7.84 -0.12 -22.99
CA PRO A 178 -8.25 0.66 -24.16
C PRO A 178 -7.94 -0.08 -25.48
N SER A 179 -6.96 -0.98 -25.49
CA SER A 179 -6.69 -2.00 -26.51
C SER A 179 -5.73 -3.06 -25.97
N THR A 180 -5.81 -4.29 -26.48
CA THR A 180 -4.88 -5.38 -26.13
C THR A 180 -3.42 -4.98 -26.34
N LYS A 181 -3.12 -4.32 -27.48
CA LYS A 181 -1.77 -3.84 -27.79
C LYS A 181 -1.22 -2.90 -26.71
N LYS A 182 -2.07 -2.02 -26.16
CA LYS A 182 -1.63 -1.07 -25.13
C LYS A 182 -1.34 -1.78 -23.82
N ILE A 183 -2.18 -2.75 -23.42
CA ILE A 183 -1.90 -3.59 -22.25
C ILE A 183 -0.57 -4.32 -22.40
N GLU A 184 -0.31 -4.94 -23.56
CA GLU A 184 0.94 -5.64 -23.84
C GLU A 184 2.18 -4.73 -23.78
N GLN A 185 2.03 -3.45 -24.12
CA GLN A 185 3.13 -2.48 -24.09
C GLN A 185 3.45 -2.03 -22.64
N GLU A 186 2.45 -1.90 -21.81
CA GLU A 186 2.57 -1.37 -20.43
C GLU A 186 2.72 -2.49 -19.39
N PHE A 187 2.37 -3.72 -19.74
CA PHE A 187 2.45 -4.89 -18.86
C PHE A 187 3.30 -6.01 -19.45
N PRO A 188 4.61 -6.02 -19.23
CA PRO A 188 5.52 -7.04 -19.78
C PRO A 188 5.18 -8.49 -19.42
N LEU A 189 4.54 -8.73 -18.25
CA LEU A 189 4.11 -10.05 -17.79
C LEU A 189 2.75 -10.49 -18.38
N PHE A 190 2.12 -9.72 -19.26
CA PHE A 190 0.72 -9.91 -19.67
C PHE A 190 0.41 -11.30 -20.23
N GLN A 191 1.25 -11.83 -21.11
CA GLN A 191 1.01 -13.15 -21.67
C GLN A 191 1.17 -14.25 -20.63
N ASP A 192 2.14 -14.14 -19.75
CA ASP A 192 2.36 -15.07 -18.62
C ASP A 192 1.22 -14.99 -17.60
N TYR A 193 0.72 -13.79 -17.31
CA TYR A 193 -0.45 -13.56 -16.48
C TYR A 193 -1.71 -14.24 -17.05
N LYS A 194 -1.93 -14.17 -18.37
CA LYS A 194 -3.05 -14.88 -19.01
C LYS A 194 -2.87 -16.40 -18.95
N MET A 195 -1.65 -16.91 -19.18
CA MET A 195 -1.35 -18.34 -19.04
C MET A 195 -1.58 -18.82 -17.61
N PHE A 196 -1.08 -18.07 -16.62
CA PHE A 196 -1.33 -18.30 -15.20
C PHE A 196 -2.83 -18.34 -14.89
N THR A 197 -3.57 -17.31 -15.32
CA THR A 197 -5.01 -17.21 -15.08
C THR A 197 -5.76 -18.42 -15.64
N ASN A 198 -5.48 -18.80 -16.89
CA ASN A 198 -6.10 -19.98 -17.53
C ASN A 198 -5.72 -21.30 -16.82
N TYR A 199 -4.46 -21.44 -16.41
CA TYR A 199 -3.99 -22.62 -15.69
C TYR A 199 -4.68 -22.75 -14.32
N GLN A 200 -4.78 -21.66 -13.57
CA GLN A 200 -5.44 -21.67 -12.26
C GLN A 200 -6.97 -21.87 -12.39
N ILE A 201 -7.61 -21.36 -13.46
CA ILE A 201 -9.02 -21.68 -13.77
C ILE A 201 -9.18 -23.18 -13.99
N GLY A 202 -8.26 -23.81 -14.71
CA GLY A 202 -8.24 -25.28 -14.88
C GLY A 202 -8.12 -26.06 -13.55
N LYS A 203 -7.58 -25.42 -12.51
CA LYS A 203 -7.51 -25.93 -11.13
C LYS A 203 -8.70 -25.52 -10.23
N GLY A 204 -9.68 -24.80 -10.76
CA GLY A 204 -10.89 -24.42 -10.05
C GLY A 204 -10.95 -22.96 -9.55
N MET A 205 -9.94 -22.15 -9.82
CA MET A 205 -10.03 -20.70 -9.60
C MET A 205 -11.12 -20.10 -10.50
N LYS A 206 -11.86 -19.14 -9.98
CA LYS A 206 -12.75 -18.29 -10.80
C LYS A 206 -12.02 -17.01 -11.22
N ALA A 207 -12.33 -16.49 -12.39
CA ALA A 207 -11.86 -15.15 -12.80
C ALA A 207 -13.05 -14.30 -13.23
N GLU A 208 -13.06 -13.03 -12.83
CA GLU A 208 -14.15 -12.09 -13.10
C GLU A 208 -13.57 -10.70 -13.44
N LYS A 209 -14.30 -9.95 -14.28
CA LYS A 209 -14.05 -8.54 -14.47
C LYS A 209 -14.53 -7.77 -13.24
N PHE A 210 -13.78 -6.73 -12.85
CA PHE A 210 -14.20 -5.80 -11.81
C PHE A 210 -15.50 -5.10 -12.22
N VAL A 211 -16.52 -5.18 -11.36
CA VAL A 211 -17.87 -4.67 -11.62
C VAL A 211 -18.09 -3.39 -10.82
N ILE A 212 -18.06 -2.24 -11.49
CA ILE A 212 -18.27 -0.92 -10.87
C ILE A 212 -19.66 -0.87 -10.23
N GLY A 213 -19.76 -0.29 -9.03
CA GLY A 213 -21.01 -0.17 -8.26
C GLY A 213 -21.41 -1.46 -7.54
N SER A 214 -20.72 -2.59 -7.75
CA SER A 214 -21.01 -3.83 -7.01
C SER A 214 -20.69 -3.66 -5.52
N LYS A 215 -21.49 -4.31 -4.68
CA LYS A 215 -21.25 -4.51 -3.25
C LYS A 215 -21.23 -5.99 -2.85
N THR A 216 -21.29 -6.87 -3.84
CA THR A 216 -21.38 -8.32 -3.64
C THR A 216 -20.24 -9.07 -4.31
N GLN A 217 -19.38 -8.39 -5.08
CA GLN A 217 -18.26 -9.05 -5.75
C GLN A 217 -17.20 -9.56 -4.76
N PHE A 218 -16.98 -8.81 -3.67
CA PHE A 218 -16.09 -9.14 -2.57
C PHE A 218 -16.89 -9.34 -1.27
N ALA A 219 -17.84 -10.27 -1.29
CA ALA A 219 -18.68 -10.56 -0.13
C ALA A 219 -17.95 -11.49 0.85
N LEU A 220 -18.36 -11.47 2.11
CA LEU A 220 -17.95 -12.45 3.11
C LEU A 220 -18.37 -13.86 2.68
N VAL A 221 -17.49 -14.85 2.82
CA VAL A 221 -17.73 -16.22 2.31
C VAL A 221 -17.97 -17.26 3.41
N HIS A 222 -17.62 -16.95 4.68
CA HIS A 222 -17.81 -17.87 5.78
C HIS A 222 -19.09 -17.62 6.56
N ASP A 223 -19.37 -16.36 6.95
CA ASP A 223 -20.59 -16.01 7.72
C ASP A 223 -21.06 -14.57 7.45
N ALA A 224 -21.47 -14.28 6.23
CA ALA A 224 -21.94 -12.93 5.84
C ALA A 224 -23.13 -12.42 6.69
N GLY A 225 -23.96 -13.32 7.19
CA GLY A 225 -25.14 -12.95 8.01
C GLY A 225 -24.78 -12.38 9.38
N LYS A 226 -23.58 -12.69 9.88
CA LYS A 226 -23.11 -12.24 11.20
C LYS A 226 -22.59 -10.80 11.19
N TYR A 227 -22.17 -10.29 10.04
CA TYR A 227 -21.55 -8.97 9.89
C TYR A 227 -22.25 -8.12 8.83
N PRO A 228 -23.56 -7.78 9.00
CA PRO A 228 -24.32 -7.01 8.03
C PRO A 228 -23.81 -5.58 7.85
N GLU A 229 -23.00 -5.08 8.79
CA GLU A 229 -22.35 -3.77 8.75
C GLU A 229 -21.03 -3.74 7.94
N PHE A 230 -20.61 -4.88 7.36
CA PHE A 230 -19.44 -4.97 6.48
C PHE A 230 -19.86 -4.86 5.01
N GLU A 231 -19.22 -3.99 4.25
CA GLU A 231 -19.42 -3.84 2.81
C GLU A 231 -18.11 -3.44 2.11
N ILE A 232 -17.85 -4.02 0.94
CA ILE A 232 -16.88 -3.49 -0.02
C ILE A 232 -17.63 -2.97 -1.23
N ARG A 233 -17.47 -1.69 -1.52
CA ARG A 233 -18.09 -1.01 -2.67
C ARG A 233 -17.03 -0.75 -3.74
N ASN A 234 -17.27 -1.25 -4.94
CA ASN A 234 -16.47 -0.97 -6.12
C ASN A 234 -16.83 0.42 -6.66
N LEU A 235 -15.85 1.32 -6.78
CA LEU A 235 -16.12 2.73 -7.08
C LEU A 235 -15.87 3.08 -8.54
N CYS A 236 -14.75 2.70 -9.10
CA CYS A 236 -14.38 3.03 -10.49
C CYS A 236 -13.45 1.98 -11.10
N ALA A 237 -13.36 1.96 -12.42
CA ALA A 237 -12.38 1.24 -13.22
C ALA A 237 -12.42 1.75 -14.67
N ASN A 238 -11.30 1.65 -15.42
CA ASN A 238 -11.26 1.94 -16.87
C ASN A 238 -11.84 3.33 -17.23
N GLY A 239 -11.60 4.34 -16.40
CA GLY A 239 -12.10 5.70 -16.65
C GLY A 239 -13.62 5.88 -16.46
N GLU A 240 -14.29 4.92 -15.84
CA GLU A 240 -15.70 5.03 -15.44
C GLU A 240 -15.86 4.99 -13.92
N ILE A 241 -16.83 5.73 -13.40
CA ILE A 241 -17.13 5.82 -11.97
C ILE A 241 -18.58 5.47 -11.69
N TRP A 242 -18.84 4.85 -10.54
CA TRP A 242 -20.18 4.61 -10.04
C TRP A 242 -20.93 5.92 -9.78
N THR A 243 -22.23 5.97 -10.10
CA THR A 243 -23.07 7.19 -9.91
C THR A 243 -23.66 7.32 -8.52
N GLY A 244 -23.37 6.39 -7.60
CA GLY A 244 -24.03 6.31 -6.28
C GLY A 244 -25.38 5.59 -6.30
N ARG A 245 -25.83 5.05 -7.45
CA ARG A 245 -27.14 4.39 -7.60
C ARG A 245 -27.04 3.06 -8.33
N GLY A 246 -27.50 1.97 -7.70
CA GLY A 246 -27.45 0.63 -8.28
C GLY A 246 -26.06 0.26 -8.76
N THR A 247 -25.94 -0.13 -10.02
CA THR A 247 -24.65 -0.37 -10.72
C THR A 247 -24.43 0.62 -11.87
N ALA A 248 -25.17 1.75 -11.90
CA ALA A 248 -25.04 2.74 -12.96
C ALA A 248 -23.68 3.44 -12.88
N THR A 249 -23.05 3.65 -14.05
CA THR A 249 -21.76 4.31 -14.19
C THR A 249 -21.87 5.60 -15.02
N LYS A 250 -20.87 6.45 -14.89
CA LYS A 250 -20.62 7.58 -15.79
C LYS A 250 -19.13 7.64 -16.13
N LYS A 251 -18.80 8.18 -17.29
CA LYS A 251 -17.40 8.41 -17.69
C LYS A 251 -16.79 9.52 -16.84
N MET A 252 -15.56 9.32 -16.40
CA MET A 252 -14.72 10.35 -15.75
C MET A 252 -13.96 11.19 -16.76
N TYR A 253 -13.83 10.70 -18.00
CA TYR A 253 -13.09 11.33 -19.08
C TYR A 253 -13.89 11.28 -20.37
N SER A 254 -14.02 12.42 -21.06
CA SER A 254 -14.78 12.56 -22.32
C SER A 254 -13.93 12.42 -23.58
N GLY A 255 -12.59 12.43 -23.45
CA GLY A 255 -11.66 12.40 -24.57
C GLY A 255 -11.34 11.01 -25.11
N ASP A 256 -10.23 10.91 -25.83
CA ASP A 256 -9.78 9.68 -26.47
C ASP A 256 -9.16 8.71 -25.46
N THR A 257 -9.84 7.60 -25.17
CA THR A 257 -9.38 6.57 -24.22
C THR A 257 -8.11 5.82 -24.70
N GLN A 258 -7.74 5.90 -25.98
CA GLN A 258 -6.46 5.37 -26.45
C GLN A 258 -5.24 6.13 -25.88
N LYS A 259 -5.48 7.32 -25.30
CA LYS A 259 -4.46 8.11 -24.59
C LYS A 259 -4.36 7.79 -23.10
N PHE A 260 -5.18 6.88 -22.57
CA PHE A 260 -5.03 6.42 -21.21
C PHE A 260 -3.67 5.76 -21.04
N ASP A 261 -2.94 6.17 -19.99
CA ASP A 261 -1.94 5.30 -19.40
C ASP A 261 -2.62 4.26 -18.52
N GLU A 262 -1.87 3.28 -18.05
CA GLU A 262 -2.46 2.18 -17.29
C GLU A 262 -3.02 2.64 -15.94
N ASN A 263 -2.43 3.67 -15.30
CA ASN A 263 -2.90 4.23 -14.03
C ASN A 263 -4.34 4.76 -14.13
N MET A 264 -4.70 5.35 -15.28
CA MET A 264 -6.07 5.85 -15.51
C MET A 264 -7.13 4.74 -15.58
N ASN A 265 -6.70 3.49 -15.68
CA ASN A 265 -7.58 2.31 -15.67
C ASN A 265 -7.76 1.71 -14.29
N SER A 266 -7.10 2.23 -13.27
CA SER A 266 -7.13 1.68 -11.91
C SER A 266 -8.53 1.44 -11.40
N CYS A 267 -8.70 0.30 -10.75
CA CYS A 267 -9.89 -0.02 -9.96
C CYS A 267 -9.78 0.63 -8.58
N ALA A 268 -10.88 1.16 -8.06
CA ALA A 268 -10.92 1.69 -6.70
C ALA A 268 -12.05 1.07 -5.90
N ILE A 269 -11.80 0.88 -4.61
CA ILE A 269 -12.80 0.39 -3.65
C ILE A 269 -12.91 1.29 -2.43
N LYS A 270 -14.10 1.27 -1.80
CA LYS A 270 -14.28 1.67 -0.39
C LYS A 270 -14.75 0.47 0.40
N MET A 271 -14.00 0.12 1.43
CA MET A 271 -14.37 -0.90 2.40
C MET A 271 -14.96 -0.20 3.63
N THR A 272 -16.07 -0.71 4.15
CA THR A 272 -16.72 -0.18 5.34
C THR A 272 -17.00 -1.32 6.31
N TYR A 273 -16.68 -1.12 7.59
CA TYR A 273 -17.06 -2.02 8.67
C TYR A 273 -17.53 -1.18 9.86
N GLY A 274 -18.83 -1.16 10.10
CA GLY A 274 -19.44 -0.29 11.09
C GLY A 274 -19.12 1.19 10.81
N LYS A 275 -18.37 1.83 11.71
CA LYS A 275 -17.93 3.23 11.55
C LYS A 275 -16.58 3.38 10.89
N PHE A 276 -15.81 2.30 10.83
CA PHE A 276 -14.52 2.30 10.15
C PHE A 276 -14.70 2.25 8.64
N SER A 277 -13.87 2.99 7.92
CA SER A 277 -13.80 2.87 6.46
C SER A 277 -12.37 3.00 5.95
N TYR A 278 -12.10 2.28 4.86
CA TYR A 278 -10.81 2.25 4.18
C TYR A 278 -10.99 2.46 2.68
N PHE A 279 -10.12 3.25 2.09
CA PHE A 279 -10.07 3.50 0.65
C PHE A 279 -8.75 3.03 0.06
N ASN A 280 -8.84 2.42 -1.12
CA ASN A 280 -7.70 2.19 -1.99
C ASN A 280 -8.12 2.41 -3.45
N GLY A 281 -7.37 3.23 -4.16
CA GLY A 281 -7.63 3.63 -5.55
C GLY A 281 -6.58 3.11 -6.54
N GLY A 282 -5.61 2.28 -6.10
CA GLY A 282 -4.46 1.95 -6.93
C GLY A 282 -3.69 3.21 -7.29
N ASP A 283 -3.42 3.41 -8.56
CA ASP A 283 -2.61 4.53 -9.05
C ASP A 283 -3.43 5.61 -9.75
N LEU A 284 -4.65 5.87 -9.26
CA LEU A 284 -5.50 6.91 -9.85
C LEU A 284 -4.76 8.25 -9.96
N PRO A 285 -4.72 8.87 -11.17
CA PRO A 285 -4.08 10.16 -11.35
C PRO A 285 -4.92 11.28 -10.75
N GLY A 286 -4.25 12.20 -10.09
CA GLY A 286 -4.89 13.35 -9.42
C GLY A 286 -4.77 14.65 -10.16
N LYS A 287 -3.75 14.80 -11.00
CA LYS A 287 -3.55 16.06 -11.73
C LYS A 287 -2.65 15.85 -12.94
N ASN A 288 -2.87 16.66 -13.95
CA ASN A 288 -1.97 16.71 -15.10
C ASN A 288 -0.67 17.42 -14.76
N LEU A 289 0.45 16.81 -15.06
CA LEU A 289 1.77 17.45 -15.01
C LEU A 289 2.07 18.24 -16.28
N SER A 290 1.44 17.89 -17.40
CA SER A 290 1.60 18.59 -18.66
C SER A 290 0.65 19.76 -18.74
N GLN A 291 1.19 20.95 -18.98
CA GLN A 291 0.41 22.17 -19.25
C GLN A 291 -0.45 22.07 -20.52
N TYR A 292 -0.26 21.03 -21.32
CA TYR A 292 -1.00 20.78 -22.56
C TYR A 292 -2.13 19.75 -22.38
N GLU A 293 -2.28 19.19 -21.17
CA GLU A 293 -3.31 18.20 -20.90
C GLU A 293 -4.49 18.82 -20.14
N SER A 294 -5.70 18.36 -20.45
CA SER A 294 -6.90 18.88 -19.82
C SER A 294 -7.03 18.40 -18.37
N THR A 295 -7.67 19.24 -17.54
CA THR A 295 -8.02 18.89 -16.14
C THR A 295 -9.01 17.73 -16.05
N GLU A 296 -9.60 17.30 -17.18
CA GLU A 296 -10.53 16.16 -17.24
C GLU A 296 -9.93 14.81 -16.83
N ARG A 297 -8.58 14.71 -16.74
CA ARG A 297 -7.88 13.51 -16.28
C ARG A 297 -7.77 13.38 -14.76
N ASN A 298 -8.33 14.30 -14.01
CA ASN A 298 -8.27 14.29 -12.56
C ASN A 298 -9.28 13.29 -11.98
N PHE A 299 -8.91 12.01 -11.94
CA PHE A 299 -9.79 10.92 -11.56
C PHE A 299 -9.96 10.81 -10.05
N GLU A 300 -8.87 10.97 -9.27
CA GLU A 300 -8.93 10.83 -7.82
C GLU A 300 -9.89 11.83 -7.16
N ILE A 301 -10.04 13.05 -7.70
CA ILE A 301 -10.98 14.03 -7.14
C ILE A 301 -12.42 13.54 -7.30
N GLN A 302 -12.81 13.11 -8.51
CA GLN A 302 -14.15 12.59 -8.75
C GLN A 302 -14.46 11.37 -7.88
N VAL A 303 -13.46 10.51 -7.65
CA VAL A 303 -13.60 9.33 -6.81
C VAL A 303 -13.69 9.72 -5.34
N SER A 304 -12.89 10.68 -4.88
CA SER A 304 -12.92 11.17 -3.50
C SER A 304 -14.22 11.89 -3.13
N GLU A 305 -14.83 12.63 -4.07
CA GLU A 305 -16.15 13.23 -3.89
C GLU A 305 -17.24 12.17 -3.68
N LEU A 306 -17.14 11.04 -4.41
CA LEU A 306 -18.07 9.92 -4.28
C LEU A 306 -17.83 9.11 -3.01
N ALA A 307 -16.58 8.82 -2.70
CA ALA A 307 -16.19 8.01 -1.53
C ALA A 307 -16.47 8.75 -0.22
N GLY A 308 -16.27 10.09 -0.20
CA GLY A 308 -16.37 10.92 0.99
C GLY A 308 -15.30 10.55 2.05
N PRO A 309 -15.41 11.09 3.26
CA PRO A 309 -14.43 10.84 4.31
C PRO A 309 -14.23 9.35 4.61
N VAL A 310 -12.97 9.00 4.95
CA VAL A 310 -12.58 7.63 5.36
C VAL A 310 -11.68 7.68 6.59
N THR A 311 -11.68 6.60 7.36
CA THR A 311 -10.79 6.45 8.51
C THR A 311 -9.36 6.21 8.07
N ALA A 312 -9.16 5.38 7.05
CA ALA A 312 -7.82 5.04 6.56
C ALA A 312 -7.77 5.00 5.04
N LEU A 313 -6.61 5.26 4.47
CA LEU A 313 -6.37 5.10 3.02
C LEU A 313 -4.94 4.70 2.70
N THR A 314 -4.76 4.10 1.53
CA THR A 314 -3.49 4.06 0.80
C THR A 314 -3.47 5.23 -0.18
N PRO A 315 -2.41 6.05 -0.20
CA PRO A 315 -2.25 7.12 -1.19
C PRO A 315 -2.29 6.57 -2.61
N ASP A 316 -3.06 7.21 -3.49
CA ASP A 316 -3.06 6.87 -4.91
C ASP A 316 -1.65 7.05 -5.49
N HIS A 317 -1.23 6.13 -6.37
CA HIS A 317 0.07 6.12 -7.04
C HIS A 317 1.24 6.30 -6.05
N HIS A 318 1.21 5.53 -4.94
CA HIS A 318 2.21 5.53 -3.87
C HIS A 318 2.50 6.91 -3.26
N GLY A 319 1.66 7.90 -3.53
CA GLY A 319 1.90 9.31 -3.22
C GLY A 319 2.84 10.01 -4.20
N TRP A 320 2.90 9.57 -5.47
CA TRP A 320 3.65 10.27 -6.51
C TRP A 320 3.14 11.70 -6.71
N LYS A 321 3.99 12.57 -7.27
CA LYS A 321 3.74 14.04 -7.35
C LYS A 321 2.46 14.49 -8.06
N GLU A 322 1.83 13.61 -8.83
CA GLU A 322 0.59 13.89 -9.59
C GLU A 322 -0.67 13.39 -8.89
N SER A 323 -0.54 12.66 -7.80
CA SER A 323 -1.65 12.03 -7.09
C SER A 323 -1.66 12.40 -5.60
N THR A 324 -2.69 11.95 -4.90
CA THR A 324 -2.91 12.26 -3.49
C THR A 324 -2.86 13.78 -3.27
N THR A 325 -3.61 14.47 -4.11
CA THR A 325 -3.64 15.94 -4.14
C THR A 325 -4.25 16.53 -2.87
N ALA A 326 -4.01 17.82 -2.64
CA ALA A 326 -4.62 18.53 -1.52
C ALA A 326 -6.16 18.47 -1.55
N GLU A 327 -6.78 18.50 -2.74
CA GLU A 327 -8.24 18.41 -2.91
C GLU A 327 -8.77 17.02 -2.58
N PHE A 328 -8.09 15.96 -3.06
CA PHE A 328 -8.38 14.59 -2.68
C PHE A 328 -8.35 14.41 -1.14
N LEU A 329 -7.30 14.89 -0.49
CA LEU A 329 -7.16 14.78 0.96
C LEU A 329 -8.21 15.59 1.73
N LYS A 330 -8.64 16.75 1.22
CA LYS A 330 -9.76 17.54 1.78
C LYS A 330 -11.08 16.79 1.75
N ASN A 331 -11.32 16.00 0.70
CA ASN A 331 -12.53 15.19 0.56
C ASN A 331 -12.46 13.95 1.45
N MET A 332 -11.30 13.27 1.46
CA MET A 332 -11.11 11.98 2.14
C MET A 332 -10.87 12.09 3.65
N LYS A 333 -10.21 13.14 4.12
CA LYS A 333 -9.92 13.44 5.56
C LYS A 333 -9.44 12.22 6.37
N PRO A 334 -8.45 11.47 5.93
CA PRO A 334 -8.06 10.22 6.59
C PRO A 334 -7.39 10.46 7.95
N GLU A 335 -7.67 9.61 8.94
CA GLU A 335 -6.95 9.55 10.22
C GLU A 335 -5.67 8.70 10.11
N VAL A 336 -5.64 7.75 9.18
CA VAL A 336 -4.49 6.88 8.91
C VAL A 336 -4.16 6.90 7.43
N ILE A 337 -2.88 7.14 7.12
CA ILE A 337 -2.35 7.09 5.77
C ILE A 337 -1.23 6.03 5.74
N ALA A 338 -1.41 4.97 4.96
CA ALA A 338 -0.45 3.88 4.80
C ALA A 338 0.22 3.97 3.42
N VAL A 339 1.41 4.56 3.38
CA VAL A 339 2.18 4.74 2.14
C VAL A 339 2.89 3.44 1.79
N MET A 340 2.63 2.89 0.61
CA MET A 340 3.37 1.77 0.06
C MET A 340 4.49 2.30 -0.84
N SER A 341 5.72 1.90 -0.58
CA SER A 341 6.88 2.49 -1.23
C SER A 341 7.79 1.43 -1.86
N ASN A 342 7.99 1.54 -3.17
CA ASN A 342 8.92 0.74 -3.98
C ASN A 342 10.03 1.61 -4.61
N HIS A 343 9.91 2.95 -4.52
CA HIS A 343 10.83 3.93 -5.08
C HIS A 343 11.15 5.02 -4.07
N ILE A 344 12.35 5.65 -4.18
CA ILE A 344 12.79 6.70 -3.22
C ILE A 344 11.89 7.95 -3.20
N GLU A 345 11.15 8.20 -4.27
CA GLU A 345 10.19 9.32 -4.37
C GLU A 345 8.74 8.89 -4.10
N HIS A 346 8.52 7.73 -3.49
CA HIS A 346 7.22 7.26 -3.03
C HIS A 346 7.11 7.29 -1.50
N PRO A 347 6.55 8.38 -0.91
CA PRO A 347 5.87 9.51 -1.55
C PRO A 347 6.83 10.60 -2.02
N HIS A 348 6.39 11.40 -3.00
CA HIS A 348 7.09 12.61 -3.41
C HIS A 348 7.00 13.69 -2.33
N SER A 349 7.98 14.60 -2.27
CA SER A 349 8.04 15.66 -1.26
C SER A 349 6.81 16.58 -1.25
N SER A 350 6.26 16.91 -2.44
CA SER A 350 5.03 17.72 -2.54
C SER A 350 3.81 17.01 -1.97
N THR A 351 3.70 15.69 -2.18
CA THR A 351 2.61 14.87 -1.63
C THR A 351 2.77 14.71 -0.13
N MET A 352 4.00 14.51 0.35
CA MET A 352 4.28 14.49 1.79
C MET A 352 3.87 15.81 2.46
N ALA A 353 4.14 16.95 1.81
CA ALA A 353 3.70 18.26 2.30
C ALA A 353 2.16 18.36 2.37
N ASN A 354 1.43 17.84 1.36
CA ASN A 354 -0.03 17.80 1.41
C ASN A 354 -0.54 16.91 2.56
N MET A 355 0.02 15.71 2.73
CA MET A 355 -0.37 14.76 3.77
C MET A 355 -0.14 15.28 5.19
N THR A 356 0.86 16.15 5.39
CA THR A 356 1.21 16.69 6.72
C THR A 356 0.61 18.05 7.02
N SER A 357 0.00 18.73 6.04
CA SER A 357 -0.45 20.12 6.17
C SER A 357 -1.85 20.24 6.79
N ASP A 358 -1.95 20.95 7.93
CA ASP A 358 -3.24 21.33 8.51
C ASP A 358 -4.03 22.32 7.66
N MET A 359 -3.38 23.01 6.72
CA MET A 359 -4.03 23.87 5.71
C MET A 359 -4.82 23.05 4.68
N VAL A 360 -4.38 21.82 4.40
CA VAL A 360 -5.10 20.89 3.53
C VAL A 360 -6.31 20.33 4.27
N TRP A 361 -6.11 19.89 5.50
CA TRP A 361 -7.16 19.36 6.34
C TRP A 361 -6.75 19.43 7.82
N PRO A 362 -7.54 20.10 8.69
CA PRO A 362 -7.17 20.36 10.09
C PRO A 362 -7.52 19.19 11.03
N GLY A 363 -7.23 17.95 10.66
CA GLY A 363 -7.48 16.75 11.47
C GLY A 363 -6.19 16.07 11.90
N GLU A 364 -6.22 15.38 13.05
CA GLU A 364 -5.13 14.48 13.43
C GLU A 364 -5.03 13.34 12.44
N ARG A 365 -3.79 13.01 12.06
CA ARG A 365 -3.50 11.90 11.17
C ARG A 365 -2.15 11.28 11.48
N ASP A 366 -2.11 9.95 11.43
CA ASP A 366 -0.90 9.18 11.54
C ASP A 366 -0.49 8.65 10.15
N ILE A 367 0.76 8.90 9.76
CA ILE A 367 1.28 8.48 8.46
C ILE A 367 2.33 7.41 8.68
N TYR A 368 2.24 6.31 7.95
CA TYR A 368 3.13 5.17 8.00
C TYR A 368 3.69 4.87 6.61
N VAL A 369 4.84 4.19 6.52
CA VAL A 369 5.45 3.83 5.25
C VAL A 369 6.03 2.42 5.30
N THR A 370 5.95 1.70 4.17
CA THR A 370 6.41 0.31 4.10
C THR A 370 7.93 0.17 3.97
N SER A 371 8.65 1.21 3.55
CA SER A 371 10.11 1.17 3.35
C SER A 371 10.80 2.44 3.84
N ASP A 372 12.06 2.32 4.24
CA ASP A 372 12.94 3.46 4.59
C ASP A 372 13.60 4.11 3.36
N GLY A 373 13.39 3.57 2.16
CA GLY A 373 13.93 4.12 0.91
C GLY A 373 13.65 5.62 0.69
N PRO A 374 12.43 6.11 0.93
CA PRO A 374 12.07 7.52 0.79
C PRO A 374 12.85 8.49 1.68
N LYS A 375 13.49 8.02 2.74
CA LYS A 375 14.36 8.85 3.58
C LYS A 375 15.43 9.57 2.78
N ARG A 376 15.93 8.93 1.70
CA ARG A 376 16.93 9.51 0.79
C ARG A 376 16.43 10.76 0.05
N HIS A 377 15.14 10.80 -0.28
CA HIS A 377 14.49 11.90 -0.98
C HIS A 377 13.87 12.92 -0.02
N LEU A 378 13.20 12.48 1.03
CA LEU A 378 12.44 13.32 1.95
C LEU A 378 13.31 14.02 3.00
N GLY A 379 14.52 13.51 3.29
CA GLY A 379 15.37 14.09 4.34
C GLY A 379 14.64 14.19 5.69
N ASN A 380 14.58 15.39 6.26
CA ASN A 380 13.95 15.63 7.56
C ASN A 380 12.42 15.38 7.56
N ALA A 381 11.75 15.52 6.42
CA ALA A 381 10.30 15.25 6.32
C ALA A 381 9.96 13.77 6.57
N PHE A 382 10.94 12.87 6.43
CA PHE A 382 10.76 11.44 6.75
C PHE A 382 10.40 11.20 8.22
N SER A 383 10.78 12.08 9.13
CA SER A 383 10.43 11.97 10.56
C SER A 383 8.94 12.11 10.86
N SER A 384 8.12 12.51 9.88
CA SER A 384 6.66 12.57 10.01
C SER A 384 6.00 11.18 9.98
N PHE A 385 6.70 10.16 9.49
CA PHE A 385 6.20 8.78 9.58
C PHE A 385 6.28 8.26 11.02
N LYS A 386 5.18 7.69 11.50
CA LYS A 386 5.10 7.09 12.85
C LYS A 386 5.78 5.73 12.93
N GLY A 387 5.93 5.05 11.79
CA GLY A 387 6.59 3.75 11.71
C GLY A 387 6.92 3.34 10.28
N VAL A 388 7.87 2.41 10.17
CA VAL A 388 8.41 1.87 8.90
C VAL A 388 8.39 0.34 8.98
N GLY A 389 7.74 -0.33 8.03
CA GLY A 389 7.64 -1.79 7.99
C GLY A 389 6.30 -2.28 7.46
N HIS A 390 5.90 -3.52 7.76
CA HIS A 390 4.55 -3.97 7.45
C HIS A 390 3.56 -3.21 8.32
N ILE A 391 2.55 -2.57 7.71
CA ILE A 391 1.57 -1.75 8.43
C ILE A 391 0.29 -2.57 8.56
N VAL A 392 -0.16 -2.84 9.79
CA VAL A 392 -1.39 -3.57 10.06
C VAL A 392 -2.39 -2.65 10.74
N ILE A 393 -3.51 -2.39 10.09
CA ILE A 393 -4.64 -1.68 10.68
C ILE A 393 -5.62 -2.73 11.19
N ARG A 394 -5.64 -2.95 12.49
CA ARG A 394 -6.63 -3.84 13.13
C ARG A 394 -7.87 -3.06 13.52
N VAL A 395 -8.99 -3.46 12.96
CA VAL A 395 -10.32 -2.92 13.28
C VAL A 395 -11.03 -3.88 14.23
N TYR A 396 -11.46 -3.37 15.35
CA TYR A 396 -12.13 -4.16 16.38
C TYR A 396 -13.59 -4.47 16.02
N LYS A 397 -14.16 -5.45 16.70
CA LYS A 397 -15.51 -5.99 16.46
C LYS A 397 -16.56 -4.87 16.27
N GLY A 398 -17.35 -4.99 15.21
CA GLY A 398 -18.37 -4.02 14.83
C GLY A 398 -17.83 -2.69 14.28
N GLY A 399 -16.53 -2.61 13.96
CA GLY A 399 -15.93 -1.40 13.37
C GLY A 399 -15.98 -0.16 14.26
N THR A 400 -15.93 -0.34 15.58
CA THR A 400 -16.11 0.74 16.56
C THR A 400 -14.81 1.38 17.03
N ALA A 401 -13.69 0.72 16.78
CA ALA A 401 -12.35 1.19 17.13
C ALA A 401 -11.32 0.55 16.19
N TYR A 402 -10.14 1.13 16.14
CA TYR A 402 -9.00 0.55 15.41
C TYR A 402 -7.69 0.79 16.16
N GLN A 403 -6.67 0.03 15.78
CA GLN A 403 -5.30 0.18 16.25
C GLN A 403 -4.34 -0.11 15.10
N VAL A 404 -3.24 0.64 15.00
CA VAL A 404 -2.21 0.42 13.99
C VAL A 404 -1.00 -0.24 14.64
N TYR A 405 -0.54 -1.32 14.02
CA TYR A 405 0.71 -2.00 14.32
C TYR A 405 1.66 -1.83 13.15
N VAL A 406 2.94 -1.64 13.44
CA VAL A 406 3.99 -1.74 12.44
C VAL A 406 4.86 -2.93 12.82
N LEU A 407 5.03 -3.86 11.89
CA LEU A 407 5.85 -5.04 12.10
C LEU A 407 7.19 -4.82 11.41
N ASP A 408 8.27 -5.29 12.04
CA ASP A 408 9.61 -5.19 11.47
C ASP A 408 9.70 -6.03 10.19
N ALA A 409 9.84 -5.36 9.06
CA ALA A 409 9.90 -6.01 7.75
C ALA A 409 11.27 -6.61 7.42
N LYS A 410 12.29 -6.41 8.26
CA LYS A 410 13.62 -7.03 8.13
C LYS A 410 13.72 -8.35 8.89
N GLU A 411 12.76 -8.62 9.77
CA GLU A 411 12.68 -9.84 10.57
C GLU A 411 11.62 -10.81 10.02
N LYS A 412 11.99 -12.06 9.86
CA LYS A 412 11.15 -13.11 9.22
C LYS A 412 10.02 -13.63 10.11
N ASP A 413 10.03 -13.28 11.39
CA ASP A 413 9.03 -13.63 12.40
C ASP A 413 8.10 -12.45 12.73
N TYR A 414 8.24 -11.33 12.01
CA TYR A 414 7.35 -10.16 12.04
C TYR A 414 7.08 -9.56 13.43
N PRO A 415 8.09 -9.27 14.26
CA PRO A 415 7.86 -8.67 15.57
C PRO A 415 7.32 -7.26 15.42
N VAL A 416 6.51 -6.82 16.40
CA VAL A 416 5.99 -5.45 16.45
C VAL A 416 7.12 -4.48 16.78
N SER A 417 7.37 -3.54 15.89
CA SER A 417 8.32 -2.42 16.06
C SER A 417 7.63 -1.15 16.57
N TYR A 418 6.35 -0.97 16.29
CA TYR A 418 5.53 0.15 16.76
C TYR A 418 4.07 -0.28 16.92
N MET A 419 3.38 0.31 17.87
CA MET A 419 1.95 0.11 18.09
C MET A 419 1.31 1.43 18.53
N SER A 420 0.24 1.86 17.85
CA SER A 420 -0.53 3.04 18.25
C SER A 420 -1.37 2.76 19.49
N LYS A 421 -1.96 3.81 20.06
CA LYS A 421 -3.08 3.63 20.99
C LYS A 421 -4.32 3.15 20.22
N ILE A 422 -5.23 2.48 20.92
CA ILE A 422 -6.56 2.18 20.35
C ILE A 422 -7.30 3.50 20.17
N LYS A 423 -7.82 3.74 18.97
CA LYS A 423 -8.65 4.89 18.63
C LYS A 423 -10.10 4.44 18.51
N TYR A 424 -10.98 5.03 19.27
CA TYR A 424 -12.42 4.78 19.23
C TYR A 424 -13.08 5.73 18.25
N LEU A 425 -13.90 5.18 17.37
CA LEU A 425 -14.62 5.95 16.37
C LEU A 425 -15.93 6.48 17.00
N GLU A 426 -16.05 7.80 17.08
CA GLU A 426 -17.21 8.45 17.67
C GLU A 426 -18.51 8.20 16.87
N LYS A 427 -19.66 8.39 17.57
CA LYS A 427 -21.01 8.13 17.01
C LYS A 427 -21.39 9.09 15.89
#